data_cbd2ee8693154d3232cbc969eda1d041
#
_entry.id   cbd2ee8693154d3232cbc969eda1d041
#
_cell.length_a   1.000
_cell.length_b   1.000
_cell.length_c   1.000
_cell.angle_alpha   90.00
_cell.angle_beta   90.00
_cell.angle_gamma   90.00
#
_symmetry.space_group_name_H-M   'P 1'
#
loop_
_entity.id
_entity.type
_entity.pdbx_description
1 polymer ?
#
loop_
_entity_poly.entity_id
_entity_poly.type
_entity_poly.pdbx_seq_one_letter_code
_entity_poly.pdbx_strand_id
1 'polypeptide(L)'
;MPDASTRAGWHSAARVTTIAASITPAIADPLCKALKLIVITRTTAVVVTAIVCIAGFACARPAAAEGDAERGKALAYTCFGCHGIEGYRNAYPSYRVPKLGGQKAPYIVAALREYRDGGRSHPTMNAQASSLTDQQIEDIAAYLATLGTATVEKGGTKDASLDAAQICAACHGPNGIAVSPNWPTLAGQHEDYLVAALHKYRDGGRKNPVMGPIAATLSDADIKLLAHYFAGLEGLETPHPD
;
A
#
# COMPACT_ATOMS: atom_id res chain seq x y z
N MET A 1 -19.09 -60.38 -24.18
CA MET A 1 -19.99 -61.19 -23.34
C MET A 1 -19.20 -61.70 -22.16
N PRO A 2 -19.71 -61.79 -20.99
CA PRO A 2 -20.72 -60.98 -20.24
C PRO A 2 -20.03 -60.30 -19.06
N ASP A 3 -20.57 -59.61 -18.10
CA ASP A 3 -21.90 -59.41 -17.52
C ASP A 3 -21.82 -58.25 -16.52
N ALA A 4 -22.65 -57.51 -16.50
CA ALA A 4 -23.72 -56.87 -15.73
C ALA A 4 -23.58 -56.86 -14.21
N SER A 5 -24.01 -55.73 -13.71
CA SER A 5 -24.71 -55.43 -12.45
C SER A 5 -23.89 -55.29 -11.16
N THR A 6 -23.92 -54.11 -10.56
CA THR A 6 -24.93 -53.90 -9.50
C THR A 6 -25.06 -52.39 -9.16
N ARG A 7 -26.32 -51.96 -9.14
CA ARG A 7 -26.78 -50.67 -8.61
C ARG A 7 -26.65 -50.65 -7.09
N ALA A 8 -26.26 -49.54 -6.54
CA ALA A 8 -26.78 -49.11 -5.22
C ALA A 8 -26.84 -47.58 -5.19
N GLY A 9 -28.05 -47.05 -5.26
CA GLY A 9 -28.33 -45.65 -5.07
C GLY A 9 -28.29 -45.30 -3.58
N TRP A 10 -27.77 -44.13 -3.31
CA TRP A 10 -28.02 -43.43 -2.08
C TRP A 10 -28.43 -42.02 -2.39
N HIS A 11 -29.72 -41.76 -2.42
CA HIS A 11 -30.28 -40.43 -2.26
C HIS A 11 -30.14 -40.04 -0.80
N SER A 12 -29.30 -39.07 -0.51
CA SER A 12 -29.37 -38.34 0.75
C SER A 12 -29.45 -36.85 0.42
N ALA A 13 -30.64 -36.33 0.50
CA ALA A 13 -30.94 -34.92 0.45
C ALA A 13 -30.44 -34.28 1.76
N ALA A 14 -29.26 -33.70 1.72
CA ALA A 14 -28.80 -32.83 2.79
C ALA A 14 -29.53 -31.48 2.66
N ARG A 15 -30.41 -31.21 3.63
CA ARG A 15 -31.06 -29.91 3.82
C ARG A 15 -29.94 -28.85 4.06
N VAL A 16 -29.87 -27.89 3.19
CA VAL A 16 -29.13 -26.66 3.44
C VAL A 16 -29.92 -25.85 4.47
N THR A 17 -29.51 -25.95 5.73
CA THR A 17 -30.02 -25.07 6.79
C THR A 17 -29.26 -23.73 6.63
N THR A 18 -29.95 -22.75 6.10
CA THR A 18 -29.49 -21.37 6.03
C THR A 18 -29.38 -20.83 7.45
N ILE A 19 -28.19 -20.82 8.02
CA ILE A 19 -27.94 -20.10 9.27
C ILE A 19 -27.72 -18.63 8.85
N ALA A 20 -28.79 -17.86 8.94
CA ALA A 20 -28.71 -16.41 8.95
C ALA A 20 -27.99 -15.99 10.25
N ALA A 21 -26.69 -15.79 10.17
CA ALA A 21 -25.94 -15.16 11.24
C ALA A 21 -26.34 -13.69 11.31
N SER A 22 -27.29 -13.39 12.21
CA SER A 22 -27.58 -12.03 12.63
C SER A 22 -26.33 -11.45 13.29
N ILE A 23 -25.62 -10.62 12.56
CA ILE A 23 -24.56 -9.77 13.15
C ILE A 23 -25.30 -8.66 13.90
N THR A 24 -25.57 -8.89 15.17
CA THR A 24 -25.91 -7.84 16.12
C THR A 24 -24.67 -6.99 16.35
N PRO A 25 -24.73 -5.67 16.16
CA PRO A 25 -23.67 -4.80 16.65
C PRO A 25 -23.79 -4.75 18.18
N ALA A 26 -23.05 -5.62 18.84
CA ALA A 26 -22.90 -5.59 20.27
C ALA A 26 -21.87 -4.53 20.64
N ILE A 27 -22.24 -3.79 21.69
CA ILE A 27 -21.42 -2.91 22.51
C ILE A 27 -21.36 -1.46 21.97
N ALA A 28 -22.53 -0.82 21.97
CA ALA A 28 -22.58 0.60 22.32
C ALA A 28 -22.47 0.68 23.84
N ASP A 29 -21.37 1.24 24.31
CA ASP A 29 -20.97 1.46 25.69
C ASP A 29 -22.17 1.91 26.55
N PRO A 30 -22.50 1.24 27.68
CA PRO A 30 -23.62 1.60 28.53
C PRO A 30 -23.53 3.00 29.13
N LEU A 31 -22.35 3.62 29.16
CA LEU A 31 -22.14 4.98 29.62
C LEU A 31 -22.76 6.05 28.70
N CYS A 32 -22.93 5.77 27.42
CA CYS A 32 -23.54 6.74 26.48
C CYS A 32 -25.07 6.75 26.54
N LYS A 33 -25.69 5.68 27.04
CA LYS A 33 -27.18 5.59 27.24
C LYS A 33 -27.67 6.17 28.59
N ALA A 34 -26.80 6.25 29.60
CA ALA A 34 -27.15 6.81 30.90
C ALA A 34 -27.30 8.33 30.92
N LEU A 35 -26.79 9.02 29.89
CA LEU A 35 -26.77 10.51 29.84
C LEU A 35 -28.12 11.14 29.40
N LYS A 36 -29.14 10.35 29.07
CA LYS A 36 -30.42 10.88 28.53
C LYS A 36 -31.52 11.09 29.56
N LEU A 37 -31.30 10.82 30.85
CA LEU A 37 -32.37 10.89 31.84
C LEU A 37 -32.00 11.60 33.14
N ILE A 38 -31.15 12.63 33.09
CA ILE A 38 -30.90 13.46 34.29
C ILE A 38 -31.48 14.84 34.06
N VAL A 39 -32.63 15.11 34.68
CA VAL A 39 -33.18 16.47 34.83
C VAL A 39 -32.33 17.17 35.89
N ILE A 40 -31.48 18.08 35.47
CA ILE A 40 -30.48 18.71 36.31
C ILE A 40 -31.04 20.01 36.90
N THR A 41 -31.04 20.11 38.22
CA THR A 41 -31.28 21.35 38.97
C THR A 41 -30.05 22.27 38.80
N ARG A 42 -30.25 23.60 38.80
CA ARG A 42 -29.28 24.64 38.43
C ARG A 42 -27.90 24.56 39.10
N THR A 43 -27.79 23.91 40.25
CA THR A 43 -26.52 23.78 41.01
C THR A 43 -25.63 22.61 40.56
N THR A 44 -26.21 21.58 39.91
CA THR A 44 -25.45 20.42 39.39
C THR A 44 -24.96 20.65 37.96
N ALA A 45 -25.48 21.67 37.25
CA ALA A 45 -25.12 21.95 35.86
C ALA A 45 -23.65 22.30 35.66
N VAL A 46 -23.05 23.07 36.57
CA VAL A 46 -21.64 23.51 36.45
C VAL A 46 -20.66 22.34 36.61
N VAL A 47 -20.92 21.43 37.52
CA VAL A 47 -20.04 20.26 37.78
C VAL A 47 -20.12 19.26 36.63
N VAL A 48 -21.30 19.03 36.08
CA VAL A 48 -21.48 18.11 34.94
C VAL A 48 -20.85 18.66 33.66
N THR A 49 -20.95 19.98 33.44
CA THR A 49 -20.30 20.63 32.28
C THR A 49 -18.77 20.51 32.35
N ALA A 50 -18.19 20.66 33.53
CA ALA A 50 -16.74 20.48 33.72
C ALA A 50 -16.29 19.03 33.48
N ILE A 51 -17.06 18.04 33.93
CA ILE A 51 -16.75 16.62 33.73
C ILE A 51 -16.89 16.21 32.25
N VAL A 52 -17.89 16.73 31.54
CA VAL A 52 -18.09 16.47 30.10
C VAL A 52 -16.98 17.12 29.27
N CYS A 53 -16.49 18.30 29.64
CA CYS A 53 -15.36 18.92 28.96
C CYS A 53 -14.06 18.14 29.19
N ILE A 54 -13.81 17.60 30.40
CA ILE A 54 -12.62 16.80 30.69
C ILE A 54 -12.68 15.43 29.98
N ALA A 55 -13.85 14.79 29.92
CA ALA A 55 -14.05 13.53 29.22
C ALA A 55 -13.95 13.69 27.68
N GLY A 56 -14.36 14.85 27.12
CA GLY A 56 -14.23 15.17 25.70
C GLY A 56 -12.78 15.35 25.27
N PHE A 57 -11.90 15.82 26.15
CA PHE A 57 -10.48 16.02 25.85
C PHE A 57 -9.70 14.68 25.85
N ALA A 58 -10.15 13.66 26.54
CA ALA A 58 -9.48 12.36 26.61
C ALA A 58 -9.74 11.45 25.39
N CYS A 59 -10.71 11.78 24.53
CA CYS A 59 -11.04 11.02 23.31
C CYS A 59 -10.52 11.64 22.00
N ALA A 60 -9.82 12.78 22.06
CA ALA A 60 -9.13 13.30 20.89
C ALA A 60 -7.92 12.39 20.63
N ARG A 61 -8.11 11.35 19.82
CA ARG A 61 -6.99 10.70 19.16
C ARG A 61 -6.26 11.80 18.41
N PRO A 62 -4.94 11.99 18.60
CA PRO A 62 -4.21 12.87 17.72
C PRO A 62 -4.47 12.35 16.30
N ALA A 63 -5.04 13.19 15.44
CA ALA A 63 -5.02 12.94 14.01
C ALA A 63 -3.55 12.65 13.70
N ALA A 64 -3.27 11.55 13.00
CA ALA A 64 -1.92 11.28 12.53
C ALA A 64 -1.47 12.58 11.85
N ALA A 65 -0.42 13.20 12.37
CA ALA A 65 0.06 14.44 11.80
C ALA A 65 0.50 14.14 10.37
N GLU A 66 0.10 14.96 9.42
CA GLU A 66 0.65 14.86 8.06
C GLU A 66 2.16 14.88 8.13
N GLY A 67 2.81 14.10 7.23
CA GLY A 67 4.27 14.03 7.19
C GLY A 67 4.88 15.42 6.95
N ASP A 68 5.92 15.73 7.70
CA ASP A 68 6.66 16.98 7.62
C ASP A 68 7.92 16.77 6.76
N ALA A 69 7.98 17.41 5.59
CA ALA A 69 9.07 17.24 4.64
C ALA A 69 10.42 17.77 5.18
N GLU A 70 10.43 18.81 6.04
CA GLU A 70 11.67 19.33 6.61
C GLU A 70 12.28 18.33 7.61
N ARG A 71 11.46 17.71 8.47
CA ARG A 71 11.93 16.60 9.32
C ARG A 71 12.34 15.40 8.47
N GLY A 72 11.56 15.12 7.41
CA GLY A 72 11.82 14.05 6.47
C GLY A 72 13.16 14.17 5.77
N LYS A 73 13.60 15.39 5.44
CA LYS A 73 14.89 15.67 4.81
C LYS A 73 16.06 15.12 5.64
N ALA A 74 16.10 15.40 6.93
CA ALA A 74 17.13 14.91 7.83
C ALA A 74 17.07 13.37 7.98
N LEU A 75 15.86 12.81 8.09
CA LEU A 75 15.66 11.37 8.27
C LEU A 75 16.00 10.57 7.00
N ALA A 76 15.75 11.12 5.81
CA ALA A 76 15.99 10.47 4.54
C ALA A 76 17.47 10.44 4.13
N TYR A 77 18.37 11.10 4.87
CA TYR A 77 19.80 11.20 4.53
C TYR A 77 20.42 9.84 4.21
N THR A 78 20.15 8.81 5.03
CA THR A 78 20.69 7.46 4.82
C THR A 78 20.11 6.76 3.59
N CYS A 79 18.93 7.16 3.13
CA CYS A 79 18.28 6.57 1.95
C CYS A 79 19.06 6.88 0.66
N PHE A 80 19.66 8.07 0.60
CA PHE A 80 20.43 8.53 -0.58
C PHE A 80 21.74 7.78 -0.80
N GLY A 81 22.28 7.09 0.22
CA GLY A 81 23.42 6.21 0.07
C GLY A 81 23.19 5.05 -0.92
N CYS A 82 21.92 4.76 -1.22
CA CYS A 82 21.52 3.77 -2.23
C CYS A 82 20.59 4.39 -3.28
N HIS A 83 19.50 5.05 -2.85
CA HIS A 83 18.46 5.57 -3.74
C HIS A 83 18.85 6.84 -4.47
N GLY A 84 19.85 7.60 -4.00
CA GLY A 84 20.38 8.80 -4.64
C GLY A 84 21.51 8.56 -5.63
N ILE A 85 21.89 7.32 -5.87
CA ILE A 85 22.99 6.97 -6.79
C ILE A 85 22.38 6.40 -8.07
N GLU A 86 22.59 7.10 -9.19
CA GLU A 86 22.05 6.68 -10.48
C GLU A 86 22.53 5.27 -10.87
N GLY A 87 21.57 4.41 -11.20
CA GLY A 87 21.83 3.04 -11.64
C GLY A 87 22.44 2.11 -10.58
N TYR A 88 22.51 2.52 -9.30
CA TYR A 88 23.06 1.71 -8.23
C TYR A 88 22.36 0.35 -8.12
N ARG A 89 23.14 -0.70 -7.96
CA ARG A 89 22.66 -2.09 -7.95
C ARG A 89 23.04 -2.78 -6.63
N ASN A 90 22.08 -3.45 -6.03
CA ASN A 90 22.36 -4.33 -4.91
C ASN A 90 23.21 -5.53 -5.34
N ALA A 91 24.07 -6.00 -4.42
CA ALA A 91 24.79 -7.26 -4.63
C ALA A 91 23.84 -8.45 -4.53
N TYR A 92 22.91 -8.40 -3.57
CA TYR A 92 21.90 -9.44 -3.36
C TYR A 92 20.65 -8.84 -2.70
N PRO A 93 19.47 -9.06 -3.27
CA PRO A 93 19.22 -9.57 -4.64
C PRO A 93 19.71 -8.61 -5.73
N SER A 94 20.24 -9.15 -6.83
CA SER A 94 20.91 -8.35 -7.86
C SER A 94 19.96 -7.67 -8.83
N TYR A 95 19.43 -6.51 -8.45
CA TYR A 95 18.71 -5.58 -9.33
C TYR A 95 18.95 -4.14 -8.88
N ARG A 96 18.65 -3.16 -9.74
CA ARG A 96 18.86 -1.74 -9.41
C ARG A 96 17.96 -1.31 -8.27
N VAL A 97 18.50 -0.46 -7.41
CA VAL A 97 17.75 0.20 -6.34
C VAL A 97 16.69 1.09 -6.98
N PRO A 98 15.42 0.98 -6.56
CA PRO A 98 14.35 1.69 -7.25
C PRO A 98 14.45 3.21 -7.11
N LYS A 99 14.03 3.89 -8.16
CA LYS A 99 13.84 5.33 -8.19
C LYS A 99 12.68 5.72 -7.29
N LEU A 100 12.85 6.77 -6.50
CA LEU A 100 11.85 7.28 -5.56
C LEU A 100 11.37 8.70 -5.90
N GLY A 101 12.14 9.47 -6.65
CA GLY A 101 11.79 10.82 -7.05
C GLY A 101 10.52 10.82 -7.92
N GLY A 102 9.53 11.63 -7.52
CA GLY A 102 8.21 11.66 -8.15
C GLY A 102 7.24 10.56 -7.72
N GLN A 103 7.62 9.68 -6.79
CA GLN A 103 6.71 8.66 -6.27
C GLN A 103 5.71 9.27 -5.26
N LYS A 104 4.54 8.67 -5.16
CA LYS A 104 3.45 9.14 -4.28
C LYS A 104 3.77 8.89 -2.81
N ALA A 105 3.66 9.94 -1.96
CA ALA A 105 3.95 9.83 -0.53
C ALA A 105 3.14 8.71 0.17
N PRO A 106 1.81 8.57 0.00
CA PRO A 106 1.06 7.47 0.62
C PRO A 106 1.54 6.09 0.19
N TYR A 107 2.00 5.93 -1.06
CA TYR A 107 2.59 4.66 -1.49
C TYR A 107 3.96 4.40 -0.83
N ILE A 108 4.79 5.44 -0.65
CA ILE A 108 6.08 5.31 0.05
C ILE A 108 5.84 4.89 1.51
N VAL A 109 4.85 5.51 2.18
CA VAL A 109 4.40 5.13 3.54
C VAL A 109 4.03 3.66 3.59
N ALA A 110 3.14 3.22 2.71
CA ALA A 110 2.72 1.82 2.65
C ALA A 110 3.91 0.88 2.43
N ALA A 111 4.82 1.23 1.51
CA ALA A 111 6.00 0.44 1.21
C ALA A 111 6.95 0.30 2.41
N LEU A 112 7.23 1.38 3.12
CA LEU A 112 8.10 1.36 4.31
C LEU A 112 7.47 0.56 5.46
N ARG A 113 6.16 0.72 5.69
CA ARG A 113 5.43 -0.11 6.67
C ARG A 113 5.49 -1.59 6.31
N GLU A 114 5.25 -1.94 5.04
CA GLU A 114 5.33 -3.33 4.58
C GLU A 114 6.74 -3.92 4.75
N TYR A 115 7.82 -3.13 4.58
CA TYR A 115 9.17 -3.59 4.90
C TYR A 115 9.39 -3.76 6.41
N ARG A 116 8.90 -2.84 7.23
CA ARG A 116 9.00 -2.92 8.69
C ARG A 116 8.25 -4.14 9.23
N ASP A 117 7.03 -4.35 8.73
CA ASP A 117 6.08 -5.33 9.27
C ASP A 117 6.17 -6.71 8.56
N GLY A 118 7.14 -6.88 7.64
CA GLY A 118 7.41 -8.15 6.96
C GLY A 118 6.45 -8.48 5.80
N GLY A 119 5.65 -7.54 5.34
CA GLY A 119 4.82 -7.65 4.13
C GLY A 119 5.62 -7.67 2.83
N ARG A 120 6.82 -7.08 2.84
CA ARG A 120 7.83 -7.13 1.76
C ARG A 120 9.13 -7.74 2.26
N SER A 121 9.67 -8.69 1.50
CA SER A 121 10.95 -9.32 1.79
C SER A 121 12.08 -8.64 1.02
N HIS A 122 12.96 -7.93 1.75
CA HIS A 122 14.23 -7.40 1.25
C HIS A 122 15.15 -7.10 2.43
N PRO A 123 16.24 -7.86 2.66
CA PRO A 123 17.03 -7.76 3.89
C PRO A 123 17.45 -6.35 4.26
N THR A 124 18.01 -5.60 3.31
CA THR A 124 18.46 -4.22 3.54
C THR A 124 17.28 -3.31 3.91
N MET A 125 16.17 -3.36 3.15
CA MET A 125 15.03 -2.49 3.42
C MET A 125 14.28 -2.87 4.70
N ASN A 126 14.21 -4.16 5.04
CA ASN A 126 13.67 -4.59 6.33
C ASN A 126 14.52 -4.03 7.48
N ALA A 127 15.86 -4.08 7.37
CA ALA A 127 16.75 -3.50 8.38
C ALA A 127 16.58 -1.97 8.48
N GLN A 128 16.51 -1.25 7.35
CA GLN A 128 16.32 0.20 7.34
C GLN A 128 14.97 0.62 7.94
N ALA A 129 13.90 -0.09 7.61
CA ALA A 129 12.56 0.26 8.06
C ALA A 129 12.26 -0.17 9.51
N SER A 130 12.96 -1.17 10.04
CA SER A 130 12.64 -1.80 11.34
C SER A 130 12.63 -0.84 12.53
N SER A 131 13.45 0.19 12.50
CA SER A 131 13.57 1.19 13.57
C SER A 131 12.71 2.44 13.37
N LEU A 132 12.02 2.57 12.23
CA LEU A 132 11.23 3.77 11.91
C LEU A 132 9.89 3.75 12.64
N THR A 133 9.56 4.86 13.30
CA THR A 133 8.20 5.11 13.81
C THR A 133 7.26 5.48 12.67
N ASP A 134 5.95 5.42 12.91
CA ASP A 134 4.96 5.82 11.91
C ASP A 134 5.15 7.28 11.46
N GLN A 135 5.45 8.19 12.42
CA GLN A 135 5.69 9.60 12.09
C GLN A 135 6.95 9.78 11.23
N GLN A 136 8.03 9.07 11.53
CA GLN A 136 9.25 9.13 10.71
C GLN A 136 9.01 8.60 9.30
N ILE A 137 8.20 7.56 9.15
CA ILE A 137 7.79 7.05 7.84
C ILE A 137 6.99 8.09 7.06
N GLU A 138 6.02 8.77 7.70
CA GLU A 138 5.23 9.84 7.10
C GLU A 138 6.13 11.01 6.66
N ASP A 139 7.04 11.45 7.53
CA ASP A 139 7.98 12.55 7.27
C ASP A 139 8.92 12.24 6.10
N ILE A 140 9.54 11.05 6.10
CA ILE A 140 10.40 10.59 5.00
C ILE A 140 9.62 10.55 3.68
N ALA A 141 8.39 10.02 3.70
CA ALA A 141 7.57 9.92 2.50
C ALA A 141 7.17 11.30 1.97
N ALA A 142 6.82 12.24 2.86
CA ALA A 142 6.52 13.61 2.50
C ALA A 142 7.70 14.28 1.79
N TYR A 143 8.91 14.12 2.32
CA TYR A 143 10.11 14.67 1.69
C TYR A 143 10.44 14.01 0.36
N LEU A 144 10.50 12.69 0.29
CA LEU A 144 10.84 11.98 -0.94
C LEU A 144 9.86 12.28 -2.09
N ALA A 145 8.60 12.54 -1.78
CA ALA A 145 7.60 12.92 -2.78
C ALA A 145 7.85 14.32 -3.37
N THR A 146 8.65 15.18 -2.72
CA THR A 146 9.03 16.49 -3.28
C THR A 146 10.18 16.41 -4.28
N LEU A 147 10.91 15.28 -4.27
CA LEU A 147 12.13 15.08 -5.06
C LEU A 147 11.80 14.44 -6.42
N GLY A 148 11.22 15.19 -7.31
CA GLY A 148 10.91 14.73 -8.66
C GLY A 148 9.55 15.18 -9.16
N THR A 149 9.35 15.08 -10.45
CA THR A 149 8.20 15.66 -11.14
C THR A 149 7.46 14.65 -12.01
N ALA A 150 7.23 13.43 -11.52
CA ALA A 150 6.41 12.48 -12.25
C ALA A 150 4.95 12.97 -12.28
N THR A 151 4.61 13.75 -13.31
CA THR A 151 3.27 14.29 -13.56
C THR A 151 2.61 13.58 -14.73
N VAL A 152 1.28 13.63 -14.78
CA VAL A 152 0.51 13.02 -15.87
C VAL A 152 0.87 13.61 -17.22
N GLU A 153 1.26 14.91 -17.26
CA GLU A 153 1.68 15.59 -18.49
C GLU A 153 3.05 15.12 -19.00
N LYS A 154 3.90 14.62 -18.10
CA LYS A 154 5.23 14.10 -18.44
C LYS A 154 5.23 12.60 -18.74
N GLY A 155 4.16 11.90 -18.41
CA GLY A 155 4.04 10.49 -18.73
C GLY A 155 4.08 10.26 -20.23
N GLY A 156 5.20 9.69 -20.69
CA GLY A 156 5.56 9.67 -22.12
C GLY A 156 4.51 9.02 -22.99
N THR A 157 4.20 9.72 -24.07
CA THR A 157 3.54 9.19 -25.25
C THR A 157 4.55 8.35 -26.01
N LYS A 158 4.73 7.08 -25.65
CA LYS A 158 5.16 6.12 -26.66
C LYS A 158 3.92 5.62 -27.37
N ASP A 159 3.94 5.71 -28.71
CA ASP A 159 2.87 5.32 -29.64
C ASP A 159 2.49 3.83 -29.61
N ALA A 160 2.72 3.15 -28.55
CA ALA A 160 2.35 1.75 -28.40
C ALA A 160 1.57 1.60 -27.10
N SER A 161 0.26 1.68 -27.19
CA SER A 161 -0.62 1.03 -26.22
C SER A 161 -0.30 -0.46 -26.24
N LEU A 162 0.55 -0.90 -25.32
CA LEU A 162 0.77 -2.34 -25.14
C LEU A 162 -0.52 -2.92 -24.57
N ASP A 163 -1.23 -3.73 -25.35
CA ASP A 163 -2.51 -4.32 -24.92
C ASP A 163 -2.38 -5.02 -23.56
N ALA A 164 -1.26 -5.69 -23.33
CA ALA A 164 -0.96 -6.32 -22.05
C ALA A 164 -0.87 -5.32 -20.88
N ALA A 165 -0.57 -4.03 -21.12
CA ALA A 165 -0.50 -3.02 -20.09
C ALA A 165 -1.86 -2.37 -19.75
N GLN A 166 -2.91 -2.61 -20.54
CA GLN A 166 -4.22 -1.98 -20.32
C GLN A 166 -4.85 -2.37 -18.98
N ILE A 167 -4.71 -3.62 -18.56
CA ILE A 167 -5.18 -4.04 -17.24
C ILE A 167 -4.47 -3.31 -16.11
N CYS A 168 -3.20 -2.96 -16.30
CA CYS A 168 -2.39 -2.21 -15.33
C CYS A 168 -2.79 -0.74 -15.29
N ALA A 169 -3.21 -0.18 -16.43
CA ALA A 169 -3.56 1.22 -16.61
C ALA A 169 -4.75 1.67 -15.73
N ALA A 170 -5.67 0.76 -15.41
CA ALA A 170 -6.82 1.06 -14.54
C ALA A 170 -6.40 1.63 -13.17
N CYS A 171 -5.25 1.19 -12.65
CA CYS A 171 -4.73 1.61 -11.36
C CYS A 171 -3.46 2.46 -11.50
N HIS A 172 -2.54 2.05 -12.37
CA HIS A 172 -1.25 2.71 -12.53
C HIS A 172 -1.26 3.83 -13.59
N GLY A 173 -2.41 4.12 -14.19
CA GLY A 173 -2.58 5.12 -15.22
C GLY A 173 -2.16 4.66 -16.62
N PRO A 174 -2.75 5.20 -17.69
CA PRO A 174 -2.49 4.78 -19.07
C PRO A 174 -1.03 5.04 -19.51
N ASN A 175 -0.37 5.99 -18.88
CA ASN A 175 1.03 6.34 -19.09
C ASN A 175 1.95 5.91 -17.94
N GLY A 176 1.49 5.01 -17.06
CA GLY A 176 2.24 4.53 -15.92
C GLY A 176 2.37 5.49 -14.73
N ILE A 177 1.68 6.65 -14.79
CA ILE A 177 1.58 7.61 -13.67
C ILE A 177 0.30 7.27 -12.89
N ALA A 178 0.45 6.88 -11.63
CA ALA A 178 -0.67 6.40 -10.82
C ALA A 178 -1.82 7.41 -10.69
N VAL A 179 -3.04 6.95 -10.91
CA VAL A 179 -4.27 7.76 -10.82
C VAL A 179 -4.74 7.99 -9.38
N SER A 180 -4.28 7.17 -8.45
CA SER A 180 -4.56 7.31 -7.01
C SER A 180 -3.26 7.46 -6.23
N PRO A 181 -3.23 8.27 -5.16
CA PRO A 181 -2.04 8.46 -4.35
C PRO A 181 -1.57 7.18 -3.62
N ASN A 182 -2.44 6.20 -3.44
CA ASN A 182 -2.11 4.94 -2.79
C ASN A 182 -1.48 3.90 -3.73
N TRP A 183 -1.52 4.14 -5.03
CA TRP A 183 -0.94 3.24 -6.04
C TRP A 183 0.39 3.79 -6.55
N PRO A 184 1.35 2.92 -6.88
CA PRO A 184 2.65 3.38 -7.34
C PRO A 184 2.61 3.86 -8.79
N THR A 185 3.35 4.93 -9.05
CA THR A 185 3.82 5.28 -10.38
C THR A 185 4.84 4.22 -10.83
N LEU A 186 4.70 3.73 -12.05
CA LEU A 186 5.57 2.71 -12.68
C LEU A 186 6.48 3.30 -13.76
N ALA A 187 6.02 4.37 -14.42
CA ALA A 187 6.74 5.04 -15.49
C ALA A 187 8.14 5.46 -15.05
N GLY A 188 9.13 5.18 -15.88
CA GLY A 188 10.53 5.53 -15.64
C GLY A 188 11.27 4.67 -14.63
N GLN A 189 10.58 3.71 -13.98
CA GLN A 189 11.21 2.82 -13.01
C GLN A 189 12.17 1.83 -13.70
N HIS A 190 13.20 1.39 -13.01
CA HIS A 190 14.16 0.41 -13.53
C HIS A 190 13.47 -0.91 -13.92
N GLU A 191 13.75 -1.39 -15.14
CA GLU A 191 13.15 -2.62 -15.68
C GLU A 191 13.41 -3.84 -14.79
N ASP A 192 14.65 -4.05 -14.36
CA ASP A 192 15.05 -5.17 -13.52
C ASP A 192 14.40 -5.12 -12.11
N TYR A 193 14.15 -3.91 -11.59
CA TYR A 193 13.37 -3.74 -10.36
C TYR A 193 11.89 -4.10 -10.58
N LEU A 194 11.29 -3.68 -11.69
CA LEU A 194 9.89 -4.01 -12.01
C LEU A 194 9.72 -5.53 -12.19
N VAL A 195 10.65 -6.19 -12.89
CA VAL A 195 10.67 -7.66 -13.01
C VAL A 195 10.73 -8.30 -11.62
N ALA A 196 11.69 -7.89 -10.79
CA ALA A 196 11.83 -8.44 -9.44
C ALA A 196 10.60 -8.18 -8.56
N ALA A 197 9.94 -7.02 -8.72
CA ALA A 197 8.73 -6.69 -7.99
C ALA A 197 7.55 -7.59 -8.36
N LEU A 198 7.31 -7.81 -9.67
CA LEU A 198 6.24 -8.68 -10.15
C LEU A 198 6.46 -10.14 -9.74
N HIS A 199 7.69 -10.66 -9.86
CA HIS A 199 8.02 -11.98 -9.35
C HIS A 199 7.72 -12.10 -7.85
N LYS A 200 8.13 -11.12 -7.04
CA LYS A 200 7.86 -11.15 -5.60
C LYS A 200 6.38 -11.10 -5.24
N TYR A 201 5.54 -10.42 -6.01
CA TYR A 201 4.09 -10.48 -5.84
C TYR A 201 3.55 -11.86 -6.21
N ARG A 202 4.02 -12.45 -7.30
CA ARG A 202 3.63 -13.80 -7.74
C ARG A 202 4.05 -14.88 -6.74
N ASP A 203 5.26 -14.77 -6.23
CA ASP A 203 5.89 -15.78 -5.38
C ASP A 203 5.65 -15.54 -3.87
N GLY A 204 4.87 -14.51 -3.51
CA GLY A 204 4.51 -14.20 -2.11
C GLY A 204 5.57 -13.45 -1.30
N GLY A 205 6.70 -13.08 -1.88
CA GLY A 205 7.73 -12.24 -1.25
C GLY A 205 7.30 -10.79 -1.01
N ARG A 206 6.20 -10.37 -1.68
CA ARG A 206 5.41 -9.17 -1.40
C ARG A 206 3.96 -9.57 -1.23
N LYS A 207 3.38 -9.27 -0.07
CA LYS A 207 1.99 -9.60 0.25
C LYS A 207 1.10 -8.42 -0.10
N ASN A 208 0.30 -8.56 -1.16
CA ASN A 208 -0.67 -7.55 -1.54
C ASN A 208 -1.92 -8.23 -2.11
N PRO A 209 -3.13 -7.94 -1.59
CA PRO A 209 -4.36 -8.63 -1.99
C PRO A 209 -4.80 -8.29 -3.42
N VAL A 210 -4.30 -7.22 -4.01
CA VAL A 210 -4.61 -6.83 -5.40
C VAL A 210 -3.52 -7.32 -6.34
N MET A 211 -2.26 -6.97 -6.07
CA MET A 211 -1.16 -7.29 -6.98
C MET A 211 -0.76 -8.76 -6.99
N GLY A 212 -0.96 -9.48 -5.89
CA GLY A 212 -0.68 -10.93 -5.84
C GLY A 212 -1.47 -11.71 -6.89
N PRO A 213 -2.82 -11.66 -6.87
CA PRO A 213 -3.64 -12.32 -7.88
C PRO A 213 -3.33 -11.88 -9.34
N ILE A 214 -3.08 -10.59 -9.56
CA ILE A 214 -2.73 -10.08 -10.90
C ILE A 214 -1.38 -10.67 -11.35
N ALA A 215 -0.36 -10.61 -10.51
CA ALA A 215 0.96 -11.14 -10.86
C ALA A 215 0.97 -12.66 -11.05
N ALA A 216 0.08 -13.39 -10.37
CA ALA A 216 -0.06 -14.84 -10.51
C ALA A 216 -0.52 -15.28 -11.92
N THR A 217 -1.18 -14.39 -12.67
CA THR A 217 -1.63 -14.69 -14.05
C THR A 217 -0.57 -14.41 -15.10
N LEU A 218 0.54 -13.73 -14.74
CA LEU A 218 1.58 -13.31 -15.69
C LEU A 218 2.62 -14.40 -15.91
N SER A 219 2.95 -14.67 -17.18
CA SER A 219 4.14 -15.44 -17.55
C SER A 219 5.42 -14.61 -17.33
N ASP A 220 6.59 -15.27 -17.33
CA ASP A 220 7.88 -14.57 -17.27
C ASP A 220 8.09 -13.66 -18.51
N ALA A 221 7.54 -14.02 -19.65
CA ALA A 221 7.58 -13.20 -20.85
C ALA A 221 6.73 -11.93 -20.67
N ASP A 222 5.52 -12.05 -20.13
CA ASP A 222 4.65 -10.89 -19.85
C ASP A 222 5.28 -9.97 -18.82
N ILE A 223 5.88 -10.52 -17.75
CA ILE A 223 6.58 -9.74 -16.73
C ILE A 223 7.70 -8.90 -17.34
N LYS A 224 8.53 -9.50 -18.21
CA LYS A 224 9.61 -8.78 -18.88
C LYS A 224 9.08 -7.72 -19.84
N LEU A 225 8.07 -8.05 -20.63
CA LEU A 225 7.45 -7.14 -21.58
C LEU A 225 6.84 -5.91 -20.88
N LEU A 226 6.08 -6.13 -19.81
CA LEU A 226 5.48 -5.05 -19.01
C LEU A 226 6.53 -4.21 -18.31
N ALA A 227 7.56 -4.83 -17.74
CA ALA A 227 8.65 -4.12 -17.09
C ALA A 227 9.43 -3.24 -18.07
N HIS A 228 9.73 -3.77 -19.26
CA HIS A 228 10.38 -3.00 -20.35
C HIS A 228 9.52 -1.81 -20.78
N TYR A 229 8.22 -2.02 -20.97
CA TYR A 229 7.29 -0.97 -21.35
C TYR A 229 7.28 0.18 -20.35
N PHE A 230 7.02 -0.09 -19.06
CA PHE A 230 6.95 0.96 -18.04
C PHE A 230 8.31 1.62 -17.77
N ALA A 231 9.41 0.89 -17.86
CA ALA A 231 10.76 1.45 -17.71
C ALA A 231 11.12 2.43 -18.83
N GLY A 232 10.55 2.26 -20.01
CA GLY A 232 10.79 3.11 -21.16
C GLY A 232 9.95 4.39 -21.20
N LEU A 233 9.00 4.57 -20.27
CA LEU A 233 8.19 5.78 -20.15
C LEU A 233 8.93 6.84 -19.32
N GLU A 234 8.60 8.12 -19.54
CA GLU A 234 9.06 9.20 -18.66
C GLU A 234 8.27 9.18 -17.34
N GLY A 235 8.93 9.40 -16.22
CA GLY A 235 8.26 9.35 -14.92
C GLY A 235 9.20 9.47 -13.74
N LEU A 236 9.43 8.38 -13.03
CA LEU A 236 10.23 8.35 -11.81
C LEU A 236 11.72 8.67 -12.09
N GLU A 237 12.31 9.38 -11.16
CA GLU A 237 13.71 9.83 -11.21
C GLU A 237 14.49 9.30 -10.00
N THR A 238 15.82 9.21 -10.15
CA THR A 238 16.71 9.04 -9.00
C THR A 238 16.62 10.31 -8.16
N PRO A 239 16.25 10.24 -6.88
CA PRO A 239 16.12 11.44 -6.08
C PRO A 239 17.49 12.02 -5.74
N HIS A 240 17.65 13.32 -5.96
CA HIS A 240 18.84 14.06 -5.54
C HIS A 240 18.48 14.95 -4.38
N PRO A 241 19.18 14.85 -3.22
CA PRO A 241 19.03 15.81 -2.14
C PRO A 241 19.60 17.16 -2.59
N ASP A 242 18.83 18.22 -2.40
CA ASP A 242 19.28 19.61 -2.58
C ASP A 242 20.23 20.05 -1.45
#